data_710a732607cd6212910f8fb3ba7536ec
#
_entry.id   710a732607cd6212910f8fb3ba7536ec
#
_cell.length_a   1.000
_cell.length_b   1.000
_cell.length_c   1.000
_cell.angle_alpha   90.00
_cell.angle_beta   90.00
_cell.angle_gamma   90.00
#
_symmetry.space_group_name_H-M   'P 1'
#
loop_
_entity.id
_entity.type
_entity.pdbx_description
1 polymer ?
#
loop_
_entity_poly.entity_id
_entity_poly.type
_entity_poly.pdbx_seq_one_letter_code
_entity_poly.pdbx_strand_id
1 'polypeptide(L)'
;METSEILKKVRQIEIKTRGLSNNIFAGQYHSAFKGRGMSFSEVREYQFGDDIRDIDWNVTARFNKPYVKVFEEERELTVMLMVDVSGSLEFGTIKQLKKDMVTEIAATLAFSAIQNNDKIGVIFFSDRIEEFIPPKKGRKHILYIIRELIDFQPESRRTNIRLALEYLTNVMKRRCTAFILSDFIDQESFKNALTIANRKHDVVALQVYDRRVSDLPPVGLMRIKDAETGHEQWIDTSSKAVRRAHRDWWIQKQTELNDTFTKSNVDAVSVRTDQDYVKALLNLFAKRN
;
A
#
# COMPACT_ATOMS: atom_id res chain seq x y z
N MET A 1 -8.81 11.71 -20.37
CA MET A 1 -8.47 10.64 -21.35
C MET A 1 -9.74 10.09 -21.96
N GLU A 2 -9.69 9.66 -23.25
CA GLU A 2 -10.86 9.00 -23.84
C GLU A 2 -11.08 7.61 -23.20
N THR A 3 -12.34 7.22 -23.04
CA THR A 3 -12.72 5.95 -22.39
C THR A 3 -12.03 4.73 -23.05
N SER A 4 -11.78 4.79 -24.37
CA SER A 4 -11.08 3.74 -25.11
C SER A 4 -9.60 3.60 -24.72
N GLU A 5 -8.92 4.70 -24.40
CA GLU A 5 -7.52 4.70 -23.95
C GLU A 5 -7.40 4.17 -22.53
N ILE A 6 -8.34 4.54 -21.65
CA ILE A 6 -8.39 4.03 -20.28
C ILE A 6 -8.56 2.51 -20.29
N LEU A 7 -9.50 1.99 -21.10
CA LEU A 7 -9.74 0.55 -21.24
C LEU A 7 -8.51 -0.20 -21.78
N LYS A 8 -7.77 0.40 -22.73
CA LYS A 8 -6.50 -0.17 -23.22
C LYS A 8 -5.45 -0.23 -22.12
N LYS A 9 -5.27 0.85 -21.35
CA LYS A 9 -4.33 0.89 -20.22
C LYS A 9 -4.73 -0.12 -19.12
N VAL A 10 -6.00 -0.18 -18.74
CA VAL A 10 -6.50 -1.19 -17.78
C VAL A 10 -6.16 -2.60 -18.25
N ARG A 11 -6.39 -2.91 -19.53
CA ARG A 11 -6.09 -4.24 -20.08
C ARG A 11 -4.59 -4.54 -20.13
N GLN A 12 -3.76 -3.57 -20.47
CA GLN A 12 -2.30 -3.72 -20.46
C GLN A 12 -1.78 -3.98 -19.05
N ILE A 13 -2.27 -3.24 -18.05
CA ILE A 13 -1.93 -3.42 -16.64
C ILE A 13 -2.42 -4.80 -16.17
N GLU A 14 -3.64 -5.18 -16.48
CA GLU A 14 -4.18 -6.51 -16.16
C GLU A 14 -3.30 -7.64 -16.71
N ILE A 15 -2.92 -7.58 -17.98
CA ILE A 15 -2.06 -8.61 -18.61
C ILE A 15 -0.69 -8.66 -17.93
N LYS A 16 -0.06 -7.49 -17.73
CA LYS A 16 1.26 -7.37 -17.12
C LYS A 16 1.27 -7.89 -15.69
N THR A 17 0.31 -7.44 -14.88
CA THR A 17 0.26 -7.76 -13.46
C THR A 17 -0.27 -9.16 -13.19
N ARG A 18 -1.20 -9.67 -13.97
CA ARG A 18 -1.72 -11.04 -13.85
C ARG A 18 -0.64 -12.09 -14.10
N GLY A 19 0.27 -11.84 -15.06
CA GLY A 19 1.44 -12.71 -15.28
C GLY A 19 2.42 -12.69 -14.10
N LEU A 20 2.60 -11.56 -13.45
CA LEU A 20 3.48 -11.39 -12.29
C LEU A 20 2.88 -11.95 -10.99
N SER A 21 1.55 -11.85 -10.83
CA SER A 21 0.87 -12.35 -9.62
C SER A 21 0.67 -13.88 -9.63
N ASN A 22 0.85 -14.55 -10.79
CA ASN A 22 0.70 -16.00 -10.87
C ASN A 22 1.88 -16.74 -10.23
N ASN A 23 1.61 -17.55 -9.21
CA ASN A 23 2.42 -18.57 -8.55
C ASN A 23 3.39 -18.10 -7.45
N ILE A 24 4.44 -17.34 -7.72
CA ILE A 24 5.46 -16.99 -6.72
C ILE A 24 5.02 -15.82 -5.86
N PHE A 25 4.51 -14.77 -6.50
CA PHE A 25 4.11 -13.54 -5.80
C PHE A 25 2.89 -13.78 -4.90
N ALA A 26 1.85 -14.48 -5.40
CA ALA A 26 0.65 -14.77 -4.61
C ALA A 26 0.95 -15.66 -3.40
N GLY A 27 1.84 -16.65 -3.55
CA GLY A 27 2.27 -17.51 -2.45
C GLY A 27 3.06 -16.77 -1.38
N GLN A 28 4.01 -15.93 -1.78
CA GLN A 28 4.80 -15.11 -0.84
C GLN A 28 3.95 -14.03 -0.17
N TYR A 29 3.06 -13.38 -0.92
CA TYR A 29 2.08 -12.44 -0.38
C TYR A 29 1.21 -13.12 0.69
N HIS A 30 0.61 -14.27 0.38
CA HIS A 30 -0.23 -15.01 1.31
C HIS A 30 0.53 -15.43 2.58
N SER A 31 1.76 -15.90 2.44
CA SER A 31 2.62 -16.29 3.57
C SER A 31 3.00 -15.09 4.44
N ALA A 32 3.35 -13.95 3.82
CA ALA A 32 3.77 -12.72 4.50
C ALA A 32 2.64 -12.05 5.32
N PHE A 33 1.38 -12.23 4.89
CA PHE A 33 0.21 -11.56 5.48
C PHE A 33 -0.80 -12.54 6.07
N LYS A 34 -0.38 -13.75 6.44
CA LYS A 34 -1.27 -14.74 7.10
C LYS A 34 -2.06 -14.10 8.24
N GLY A 35 -3.38 -14.13 8.10
CA GLY A 35 -4.29 -13.71 9.16
C GLY A 35 -4.14 -14.62 10.39
N ARG A 36 -3.92 -14.03 11.57
CA ARG A 36 -3.93 -14.74 12.85
C ARG A 36 -5.35 -14.81 13.44
N GLY A 37 -6.37 -14.88 12.61
CA GLY A 37 -7.76 -15.00 13.03
C GLY A 37 -8.20 -16.47 12.98
N MET A 38 -8.63 -17.02 14.10
CA MET A 38 -9.42 -18.26 14.11
C MET A 38 -10.88 -17.87 14.09
N SER A 39 -11.63 -18.24 13.03
CA SER A 39 -13.06 -18.12 12.98
C SER A 39 -13.71 -19.43 13.42
N PHE A 40 -14.79 -19.33 14.19
CA PHE A 40 -15.60 -20.49 14.53
C PHE A 40 -16.14 -21.10 13.22
N SER A 41 -15.82 -22.37 12.97
CA SER A 41 -16.30 -23.10 11.79
C SER A 41 -17.55 -23.93 12.12
N GLU A 42 -17.40 -24.85 13.04
CA GLU A 42 -18.47 -25.77 13.42
C GLU A 42 -18.28 -26.31 14.83
N VAL A 43 -19.29 -27.03 15.32
CA VAL A 43 -19.19 -27.84 16.53
C VAL A 43 -19.32 -29.31 16.14
N ARG A 44 -18.30 -30.13 16.50
CA ARG A 44 -18.32 -31.57 16.29
C ARG A 44 -18.19 -32.34 17.60
N GLU A 45 -18.54 -33.63 17.61
CA GLU A 45 -18.28 -34.48 18.76
C GLU A 45 -16.78 -34.54 19.07
N TYR A 46 -16.46 -34.51 20.35
CA TYR A 46 -15.08 -34.61 20.88
C TYR A 46 -14.44 -35.92 20.42
N GLN A 47 -13.22 -35.86 19.94
CA GLN A 47 -12.36 -36.99 19.61
C GLN A 47 -11.16 -37.03 20.54
N PHE A 48 -10.67 -38.21 20.84
CA PHE A 48 -9.46 -38.35 21.68
C PHE A 48 -8.29 -37.61 21.07
N GLY A 49 -7.74 -36.64 21.83
CA GLY A 49 -6.65 -35.77 21.39
C GLY A 49 -7.06 -34.30 21.15
N ASP A 50 -8.38 -34.01 21.17
CA ASP A 50 -8.84 -32.61 21.10
C ASP A 50 -8.53 -31.84 22.39
N ASP A 51 -8.27 -30.53 22.30
CA ASP A 51 -8.02 -29.69 23.46
C ASP A 51 -9.31 -29.49 24.28
N ILE A 52 -9.26 -29.83 25.56
CA ILE A 52 -10.40 -29.70 26.48
C ILE A 52 -10.89 -28.23 26.60
N ARG A 53 -10.01 -27.25 26.33
CA ARG A 53 -10.35 -25.82 26.34
C ARG A 53 -11.32 -25.42 25.25
N ASP A 54 -11.38 -26.19 24.18
CA ASP A 54 -12.28 -25.95 23.04
C ASP A 54 -13.65 -26.60 23.20
N ILE A 55 -13.94 -27.25 24.33
CA ILE A 55 -15.26 -27.83 24.60
C ILE A 55 -16.33 -26.74 24.67
N ASP A 56 -17.40 -26.91 23.87
CA ASP A 56 -18.61 -26.10 23.97
C ASP A 56 -19.56 -26.69 25.02
N TRP A 57 -19.48 -26.16 26.22
CA TRP A 57 -20.30 -26.63 27.32
C TRP A 57 -21.82 -26.44 27.12
N ASN A 58 -22.21 -25.45 26.31
CA ASN A 58 -23.64 -25.21 26.01
C ASN A 58 -24.22 -26.31 25.10
N VAL A 59 -23.46 -26.71 24.09
CA VAL A 59 -23.86 -27.79 23.17
C VAL A 59 -23.76 -29.15 23.89
N THR A 60 -22.66 -29.38 24.62
CA THR A 60 -22.44 -30.56 25.44
C THR A 60 -23.59 -30.80 26.42
N ALA A 61 -24.10 -29.78 27.09
CA ALA A 61 -25.19 -29.88 28.02
C ALA A 61 -26.52 -30.25 27.34
N ARG A 62 -26.70 -29.92 26.05
CA ARG A 62 -27.94 -30.27 25.32
C ARG A 62 -27.94 -31.69 24.79
N PHE A 63 -26.79 -32.21 24.41
CA PHE A 63 -26.70 -33.52 23.77
C PHE A 63 -26.16 -34.62 24.66
N ASN A 64 -25.78 -34.31 25.92
CA ASN A 64 -25.16 -35.24 26.88
C ASN A 64 -23.89 -35.97 26.36
N LYS A 65 -23.23 -35.41 25.40
CA LYS A 65 -21.94 -35.85 24.86
C LYS A 65 -21.03 -34.64 24.70
N PRO A 66 -19.72 -34.79 24.91
CA PRO A 66 -18.79 -33.66 24.75
C PRO A 66 -18.69 -33.23 23.29
N TYR A 67 -18.85 -31.95 23.06
CA TYR A 67 -18.67 -31.28 21.76
C TYR A 67 -17.56 -30.25 21.83
N VAL A 68 -16.73 -30.18 20.79
CA VAL A 68 -15.66 -29.19 20.66
C VAL A 68 -15.95 -28.18 19.57
N LYS A 69 -15.58 -26.94 19.81
CA LYS A 69 -15.57 -25.88 18.80
C LYS A 69 -14.39 -26.12 17.86
N VAL A 70 -14.70 -26.31 16.60
CA VAL A 70 -13.68 -26.34 15.55
C VAL A 70 -13.50 -24.92 15.05
N PHE A 71 -12.29 -24.44 15.12
CA PHE A 71 -11.91 -23.15 14.58
C PHE A 71 -11.12 -23.38 13.30
N GLU A 72 -11.57 -22.74 12.20
CA GLU A 72 -10.78 -22.65 10.98
C GLU A 72 -9.99 -21.35 10.99
N GLU A 73 -8.78 -21.42 10.50
CA GLU A 73 -7.97 -20.22 10.30
C GLU A 73 -8.68 -19.31 9.30
N GLU A 74 -9.07 -18.12 9.71
CA GLU A 74 -9.74 -17.15 8.82
C GLU A 74 -8.71 -16.69 7.77
N ARG A 75 -8.74 -17.37 6.63
CA ARG A 75 -7.78 -17.11 5.52
C ARG A 75 -8.09 -15.86 4.72
N GLU A 76 -9.20 -15.19 5.02
CA GLU A 76 -9.66 -14.02 4.28
C GLU A 76 -9.08 -12.74 4.88
N LEU A 77 -8.16 -12.13 4.15
CA LEU A 77 -7.62 -10.82 4.51
C LEU A 77 -8.48 -9.69 3.95
N THR A 78 -8.44 -8.56 4.63
CA THR A 78 -8.90 -7.29 4.07
C THR A 78 -7.70 -6.43 3.78
N VAL A 79 -7.52 -6.07 2.51
CA VAL A 79 -6.44 -5.22 2.03
C VAL A 79 -6.98 -3.83 1.76
N MET A 80 -6.28 -2.81 2.27
CA MET A 80 -6.56 -1.41 1.98
C MET A 80 -5.37 -0.79 1.29
N LEU A 81 -5.56 -0.30 0.07
CA LEU A 81 -4.58 0.52 -0.62
C LEU A 81 -4.82 1.99 -0.24
N MET A 82 -3.85 2.63 0.34
CA MET A 82 -3.85 4.06 0.61
C MET A 82 -2.97 4.71 -0.45
N VAL A 83 -3.59 5.34 -1.42
CA VAL A 83 -2.91 5.88 -2.60
C VAL A 83 -2.86 7.40 -2.51
N ASP A 84 -1.66 7.92 -2.38
CA ASP A 84 -1.39 9.33 -2.54
C ASP A 84 -1.72 9.74 -3.98
N VAL A 85 -2.50 10.79 -4.15
CA VAL A 85 -2.87 11.36 -5.46
C VAL A 85 -2.48 12.82 -5.57
N SER A 86 -1.58 13.29 -4.69
CA SER A 86 -1.07 14.67 -4.70
C SER A 86 -0.31 15.00 -5.99
N GLY A 87 -0.05 16.29 -6.20
CA GLY A 87 0.64 16.79 -7.38
C GLY A 87 2.05 16.23 -7.55
N SER A 88 2.70 15.77 -6.48
CA SER A 88 4.03 15.19 -6.53
C SER A 88 4.11 13.91 -7.36
N LEU A 89 3.00 13.14 -7.47
CA LEU A 89 2.96 11.91 -8.26
C LEU A 89 2.90 12.12 -9.78
N GLU A 90 2.57 13.31 -10.25
CA GLU A 90 2.61 13.67 -11.67
C GLU A 90 4.05 13.80 -12.21
N PHE A 91 5.05 13.65 -11.35
CA PHE A 91 6.46 13.76 -11.74
C PHE A 91 7.08 12.42 -12.12
N GLY A 92 7.92 12.44 -13.15
CA GLY A 92 8.74 11.31 -13.58
C GLY A 92 9.62 11.69 -14.78
N THR A 93 10.85 11.15 -14.88
CA THR A 93 11.85 11.68 -15.81
C THR A 93 12.45 10.67 -16.80
N ILE A 94 12.46 9.35 -16.49
CA ILE A 94 13.23 8.39 -17.30
C ILE A 94 12.35 7.36 -17.99
N LYS A 95 11.60 6.55 -17.25
CA LYS A 95 10.82 5.44 -17.79
C LYS A 95 9.32 5.68 -17.74
N GLN A 96 8.85 6.20 -16.62
CA GLN A 96 7.43 6.38 -16.33
C GLN A 96 7.22 7.41 -15.22
N LEU A 97 6.02 7.94 -15.13
CA LEU A 97 5.61 8.81 -14.03
C LEU A 97 5.49 8.02 -12.73
N LYS A 98 5.66 8.68 -11.59
CA LYS A 98 5.40 8.04 -10.28
C LYS A 98 3.96 7.49 -10.23
N LYS A 99 2.97 8.22 -10.74
CA LYS A 99 1.57 7.80 -10.84
C LYS A 99 1.41 6.46 -11.57
N ASP A 100 2.10 6.27 -12.70
CA ASP A 100 2.03 5.02 -13.46
C ASP A 100 2.59 3.83 -12.66
N MET A 101 3.73 4.03 -11.98
CA MET A 101 4.33 3.00 -11.13
C MET A 101 3.44 2.67 -9.92
N VAL A 102 2.89 3.68 -9.25
CA VAL A 102 1.94 3.48 -8.14
C VAL A 102 0.73 2.68 -8.60
N THR A 103 0.18 3.00 -9.78
CA THR A 103 -0.94 2.26 -10.38
C THR A 103 -0.57 0.80 -10.69
N GLU A 104 0.62 0.53 -11.22
CA GLU A 104 1.09 -0.83 -11.48
C GLU A 104 1.28 -1.63 -10.18
N ILE A 105 1.88 -1.03 -9.15
CA ILE A 105 2.06 -1.65 -7.84
C ILE A 105 0.70 -1.95 -7.20
N ALA A 106 -0.21 -0.98 -7.18
CA ALA A 106 -1.55 -1.12 -6.64
C ALA A 106 -2.34 -2.23 -7.36
N ALA A 107 -2.26 -2.27 -8.69
CA ALA A 107 -2.91 -3.32 -9.49
C ALA A 107 -2.31 -4.71 -9.19
N THR A 108 -0.98 -4.81 -9.03
CA THR A 108 -0.30 -6.08 -8.70
C THR A 108 -0.77 -6.61 -7.34
N LEU A 109 -0.83 -5.74 -6.33
CA LEU A 109 -1.36 -6.09 -5.00
C LEU A 109 -2.84 -6.49 -5.07
N ALA A 110 -3.63 -5.76 -5.86
CA ALA A 110 -5.05 -6.02 -6.05
C ALA A 110 -5.31 -7.39 -6.71
N PHE A 111 -4.56 -7.74 -7.75
CA PHE A 111 -4.69 -9.06 -8.38
C PHE A 111 -4.21 -10.19 -7.46
N SER A 112 -3.18 -9.95 -6.64
CA SER A 112 -2.74 -10.94 -5.65
C SER A 112 -3.80 -11.18 -4.58
N ALA A 113 -4.49 -10.13 -4.13
CA ALA A 113 -5.61 -10.26 -3.20
C ALA A 113 -6.75 -11.11 -3.78
N ILE A 114 -7.11 -10.95 -5.08
CA ILE A 114 -8.12 -11.83 -5.70
C ILE A 114 -7.69 -13.30 -5.67
N GLN A 115 -6.45 -13.60 -6.04
CA GLN A 115 -5.98 -14.97 -6.12
C GLN A 115 -6.06 -15.68 -4.77
N ASN A 116 -5.90 -14.91 -3.68
CA ASN A 116 -6.04 -15.40 -2.31
C ASN A 116 -7.47 -15.29 -1.77
N ASN A 117 -8.44 -14.88 -2.60
CA ASN A 117 -9.84 -14.67 -2.21
C ASN A 117 -10.03 -13.59 -1.13
N ASP A 118 -9.11 -12.61 -1.06
CA ASP A 118 -9.13 -11.50 -0.12
C ASP A 118 -10.06 -10.37 -0.58
N LYS A 119 -10.47 -9.50 0.37
CA LYS A 119 -11.17 -8.26 0.07
C LYS A 119 -10.18 -7.14 -0.16
N ILE A 120 -10.45 -6.28 -1.13
CA ILE A 120 -9.63 -5.10 -1.40
C ILE A 120 -10.46 -3.84 -1.50
N GLY A 121 -9.97 -2.78 -0.89
CA GLY A 121 -10.49 -1.42 -0.97
C GLY A 121 -9.38 -0.41 -1.20
N VAL A 122 -9.75 0.83 -1.48
CA VAL A 122 -8.80 1.93 -1.73
C VAL A 122 -9.23 3.19 -0.99
N ILE A 123 -8.26 3.93 -0.49
CA ILE A 123 -8.38 5.31 -0.02
C ILE A 123 -7.48 6.15 -0.91
N PHE A 124 -8.05 7.01 -1.74
CA PHE A 124 -7.33 8.07 -2.43
C PHE A 124 -7.21 9.26 -1.49
N PHE A 125 -6.01 9.78 -1.33
CA PHE A 125 -5.79 10.92 -0.45
C PHE A 125 -4.80 11.94 -1.04
N SER A 126 -5.02 13.18 -0.67
CA SER A 126 -4.16 14.34 -0.85
C SER A 126 -3.96 15.00 0.53
N ASP A 127 -4.17 16.30 0.69
CA ASP A 127 -4.38 16.94 2.01
C ASP A 127 -5.81 16.73 2.56
N ARG A 128 -6.61 15.96 1.85
CA ARG A 128 -7.95 15.49 2.20
C ARG A 128 -8.15 14.05 1.76
N ILE A 129 -9.26 13.45 2.20
CA ILE A 129 -9.70 12.18 1.61
C ILE A 129 -10.47 12.51 0.34
N GLU A 130 -9.89 12.12 -0.79
CA GLU A 130 -10.45 12.38 -2.11
C GLU A 130 -11.56 11.38 -2.44
N GLU A 131 -11.31 10.08 -2.18
CA GLU A 131 -12.30 9.02 -2.39
C GLU A 131 -12.01 7.82 -1.50
N PHE A 132 -13.08 7.14 -1.07
CA PHE A 132 -13.02 5.88 -0.35
C PHE A 132 -13.81 4.81 -1.09
N ILE A 133 -13.12 3.80 -1.58
CA ILE A 133 -13.71 2.61 -2.20
C ILE A 133 -13.68 1.48 -1.15
N PRO A 134 -14.84 1.07 -0.61
CA PRO A 134 -14.90 0.06 0.44
C PRO A 134 -14.40 -1.31 -0.04
N PRO A 135 -13.81 -2.13 0.88
CA PRO A 135 -13.24 -3.40 0.50
C PRO A 135 -14.32 -4.40 0.06
N LYS A 136 -14.18 -4.92 -1.16
CA LYS A 136 -15.03 -5.95 -1.76
C LYS A 136 -14.18 -6.99 -2.47
N LYS A 137 -14.78 -8.14 -2.77
CA LYS A 137 -14.19 -9.21 -3.58
C LYS A 137 -14.57 -9.09 -5.05
N GLY A 138 -13.79 -9.76 -5.86
CA GLY A 138 -14.14 -10.08 -7.22
C GLY A 138 -13.48 -9.19 -8.27
N ARG A 139 -13.29 -9.79 -9.45
CA ARG A 139 -12.56 -9.19 -10.57
C ARG A 139 -13.17 -7.86 -11.03
N LYS A 140 -14.50 -7.74 -11.07
CA LYS A 140 -15.18 -6.50 -11.48
C LYS A 140 -14.81 -5.33 -10.58
N HIS A 141 -14.73 -5.58 -9.27
CA HIS A 141 -14.37 -4.56 -8.28
C HIS A 141 -12.92 -4.08 -8.46
N ILE A 142 -11.99 -4.99 -8.76
CA ILE A 142 -10.60 -4.60 -8.99
C ILE A 142 -10.42 -3.84 -10.30
N LEU A 143 -11.09 -4.26 -11.37
CA LEU A 143 -11.05 -3.51 -12.63
C LEU A 143 -11.62 -2.09 -12.46
N TYR A 144 -12.63 -1.92 -11.59
CA TYR A 144 -13.12 -0.61 -11.18
C TYR A 144 -12.03 0.19 -10.45
N ILE A 145 -11.39 -0.40 -9.44
CA ILE A 145 -10.27 0.24 -8.72
C ILE A 145 -9.14 0.66 -9.67
N ILE A 146 -8.72 -0.22 -10.60
CA ILE A 146 -7.66 0.10 -11.56
C ILE A 146 -8.07 1.23 -12.49
N ARG A 147 -9.32 1.27 -12.92
CA ARG A 147 -9.86 2.36 -13.72
C ARG A 147 -9.77 3.68 -12.97
N GLU A 148 -10.23 3.71 -11.70
CA GLU A 148 -10.15 4.91 -10.87
C GLU A 148 -8.68 5.34 -10.67
N LEU A 149 -7.75 4.43 -10.39
CA LEU A 149 -6.32 4.73 -10.27
C LEU A 149 -5.73 5.42 -11.51
N ILE A 150 -6.19 5.05 -12.71
CA ILE A 150 -5.70 5.62 -13.97
C ILE A 150 -6.28 7.00 -14.24
N ASP A 151 -7.60 7.16 -14.03
CA ASP A 151 -8.37 8.32 -14.47
C ASP A 151 -8.59 9.36 -13.35
N PHE A 152 -8.21 9.02 -12.11
CA PHE A 152 -8.45 9.86 -10.95
C PHE A 152 -7.86 11.26 -11.11
N GLN A 153 -8.68 12.27 -10.85
CA GLN A 153 -8.30 13.69 -10.86
C GLN A 153 -8.50 14.24 -9.43
N PRO A 154 -7.41 14.48 -8.67
CA PRO A 154 -7.53 15.00 -7.32
C PRO A 154 -8.00 16.47 -7.33
N GLU A 155 -8.77 16.83 -6.30
CA GLU A 155 -9.17 18.21 -6.08
C GLU A 155 -8.04 19.05 -5.48
N SER A 156 -7.12 18.42 -4.72
CA SER A 156 -5.98 19.09 -4.13
C SER A 156 -4.64 18.48 -4.61
N ARG A 157 -3.61 19.33 -4.63
CA ARG A 157 -2.24 18.93 -4.99
C ARG A 157 -1.34 18.70 -3.78
N ARG A 158 -1.79 19.07 -2.58
CA ARG A 158 -1.02 18.95 -1.34
C ARG A 158 -1.09 17.53 -0.79
N THR A 159 -0.21 17.21 0.15
CA THR A 159 -0.15 15.90 0.81
C THR A 159 -0.38 16.05 2.32
N ASN A 160 -1.18 15.14 2.92
CA ASN A 160 -1.30 14.98 4.37
C ASN A 160 -1.49 13.50 4.72
N ILE A 161 -0.39 12.81 4.96
CA ILE A 161 -0.37 11.37 5.30
C ILE A 161 -1.01 11.12 6.65
N ARG A 162 -0.86 12.05 7.60
CA ARG A 162 -1.48 11.95 8.94
C ARG A 162 -2.98 11.80 8.83
N LEU A 163 -3.64 12.67 8.07
CA LEU A 163 -5.09 12.65 7.86
C LEU A 163 -5.55 11.32 7.25
N ALA A 164 -4.83 10.81 6.25
CA ALA A 164 -5.14 9.54 5.61
C ALA A 164 -5.07 8.36 6.60
N LEU A 165 -4.05 8.32 7.48
CA LEU A 165 -3.89 7.30 8.52
C LEU A 165 -4.98 7.38 9.60
N GLU A 166 -5.35 8.59 10.03
CA GLU A 166 -6.44 8.81 10.96
C GLU A 166 -7.78 8.35 10.35
N TYR A 167 -8.02 8.66 9.08
CA TYR A 167 -9.21 8.20 8.37
C TYR A 167 -9.26 6.67 8.26
N LEU A 168 -8.17 5.99 7.85
CA LEU A 168 -8.08 4.53 7.84
C LEU A 168 -8.48 3.94 9.19
N THR A 169 -7.88 4.48 10.26
CA THR A 169 -8.12 4.03 11.63
C THR A 169 -9.57 4.19 12.05
N ASN A 170 -10.25 5.24 11.59
CA ASN A 170 -11.63 5.53 11.90
C ASN A 170 -12.62 4.69 11.09
N VAL A 171 -12.39 4.52 9.78
CA VAL A 171 -13.32 3.85 8.88
C VAL A 171 -13.22 2.33 8.97
N MET A 172 -12.01 1.77 9.17
CA MET A 172 -11.80 0.35 9.26
C MET A 172 -11.97 -0.14 10.71
N LYS A 173 -13.10 -0.81 10.99
CA LYS A 173 -13.38 -1.33 12.35
C LYS A 173 -12.60 -2.61 12.68
N ARG A 174 -12.39 -3.47 11.67
CA ARG A 174 -11.61 -4.71 11.79
C ARG A 174 -10.18 -4.48 11.35
N ARG A 175 -9.28 -5.31 11.85
CA ARG A 175 -7.87 -5.31 11.41
C ARG A 175 -7.79 -5.57 9.89
N CYS A 176 -6.98 -4.80 9.19
CA CYS A 176 -6.70 -4.99 7.77
C CYS A 176 -5.20 -4.83 7.52
N THR A 177 -4.72 -5.29 6.38
CA THR A 177 -3.39 -4.97 5.86
C THR A 177 -3.51 -3.71 5.01
N ALA A 178 -2.79 -2.66 5.37
CA ALA A 178 -2.86 -1.36 4.69
C ALA A 178 -1.53 -1.03 4.00
N PHE A 179 -1.54 -0.90 2.68
CA PHE A 179 -0.38 -0.48 1.90
C PHE A 179 -0.48 1.02 1.61
N ILE A 180 0.49 1.79 2.07
CA ILE A 180 0.58 3.22 1.78
C ILE A 180 1.52 3.41 0.60
N LEU A 181 1.01 3.92 -0.52
CA LEU A 181 1.75 4.22 -1.73
C LEU A 181 1.89 5.73 -1.88
N SER A 182 3.08 6.27 -1.61
CA SER A 182 3.38 7.70 -1.65
C SER A 182 4.88 7.91 -1.88
N ASP A 183 5.32 9.12 -2.17
CA ASP A 183 6.73 9.48 -2.09
C ASP A 183 7.14 9.90 -0.66
N PHE A 184 6.17 10.01 0.26
CA PHE A 184 6.36 10.38 1.67
C PHE A 184 7.03 11.73 1.87
N ILE A 185 6.90 12.64 0.93
CA ILE A 185 7.35 14.03 1.06
C ILE A 185 6.17 14.82 1.65
N ASP A 186 6.10 14.89 2.98
CA ASP A 186 5.07 15.62 3.72
C ASP A 186 5.75 16.71 4.57
N GLN A 187 5.08 17.84 4.75
CA GLN A 187 5.55 18.92 5.61
C GLN A 187 5.20 18.66 7.08
N GLU A 188 4.15 17.87 7.33
CA GLU A 188 3.70 17.54 8.66
C GLU A 188 4.24 16.17 9.12
N SER A 189 4.46 16.04 10.43
CA SER A 189 4.85 14.76 11.01
C SER A 189 3.64 13.83 11.13
N PHE A 190 3.71 12.68 10.49
CA PHE A 190 2.70 11.62 10.54
C PHE A 190 3.06 10.46 11.47
N LYS A 191 4.19 10.53 12.19
CA LYS A 191 4.73 9.44 13.03
C LYS A 191 3.72 8.90 14.04
N ASN A 192 3.03 9.78 14.78
CA ASN A 192 2.07 9.35 15.80
C ASN A 192 0.87 8.63 15.17
N ALA A 193 0.31 9.18 14.09
CA ALA A 193 -0.79 8.56 13.36
C ALA A 193 -0.37 7.20 12.78
N LEU A 194 0.85 7.09 12.25
CA LEU A 194 1.42 5.85 11.73
C LEU A 194 1.54 4.78 12.84
N THR A 195 2.04 5.18 14.01
CA THR A 195 2.15 4.26 15.16
C THR A 195 0.78 3.76 15.62
N ILE A 196 -0.22 4.64 15.68
CA ILE A 196 -1.60 4.26 16.06
C ILE A 196 -2.21 3.34 15.01
N ALA A 197 -2.07 3.68 13.73
CA ALA A 197 -2.57 2.88 12.63
C ALA A 197 -1.94 1.48 12.62
N ASN A 198 -0.62 1.37 12.85
CA ASN A 198 0.08 0.08 12.84
C ASN A 198 -0.25 -0.80 14.07
N ARG A 199 -0.68 -0.21 15.19
CA ARG A 199 -1.20 -0.98 16.33
C ARG A 199 -2.56 -1.61 16.02
N LYS A 200 -3.40 -0.93 15.25
CA LYS A 200 -4.76 -1.40 14.90
C LYS A 200 -4.78 -2.28 13.66
N HIS A 201 -3.96 -1.97 12.69
CA HIS A 201 -3.86 -2.61 11.38
C HIS A 201 -2.45 -3.16 11.18
N ASP A 202 -2.19 -3.78 10.06
CA ASP A 202 -0.86 -4.17 9.60
C ASP A 202 -0.46 -3.20 8.48
N VAL A 203 0.35 -2.19 8.80
CA VAL A 203 0.69 -1.12 7.87
C VAL A 203 2.02 -1.40 7.19
N VAL A 204 2.03 -1.25 5.86
CA VAL A 204 3.22 -1.40 5.01
C VAL A 204 3.41 -0.13 4.19
N ALA A 205 4.60 0.44 4.23
CA ALA A 205 4.94 1.65 3.48
C ALA A 205 5.67 1.32 2.18
N LEU A 206 5.13 1.80 1.06
CA LEU A 206 5.70 1.64 -0.28
C LEU A 206 6.06 3.03 -0.82
N GLN A 207 7.33 3.41 -0.65
CA GLN A 207 7.82 4.68 -1.17
C GLN A 207 8.11 4.56 -2.66
N VAL A 208 7.54 5.46 -3.46
CA VAL A 208 7.83 5.59 -4.89
C VAL A 208 8.46 6.94 -5.17
N TYR A 209 9.68 6.97 -5.69
CA TYR A 209 10.38 8.21 -5.99
C TYR A 209 11.11 8.16 -7.33
N ASP A 210 11.32 9.34 -7.94
CA ASP A 210 12.09 9.48 -9.16
C ASP A 210 13.57 9.80 -8.84
N ARG A 211 14.48 9.31 -9.68
CA ARG A 211 15.91 9.56 -9.51
C ARG A 211 16.26 11.04 -9.46
N ARG A 212 15.53 11.90 -10.19
CA ARG A 212 15.81 13.33 -10.25
C ARG A 212 15.39 14.08 -8.99
N VAL A 213 14.53 13.50 -8.18
CA VAL A 213 14.25 14.01 -6.83
C VAL A 213 15.43 13.77 -5.91
N SER A 214 16.17 12.66 -6.09
CA SER A 214 17.33 12.34 -5.25
C SER A 214 18.65 12.94 -5.77
N ASP A 215 18.77 13.17 -7.09
CA ASP A 215 20.01 13.58 -7.70
C ASP A 215 19.77 14.53 -8.89
N LEU A 216 20.17 15.79 -8.73
CA LEU A 216 20.05 16.81 -9.77
C LEU A 216 21.10 16.60 -10.89
N PRO A 217 20.68 16.63 -12.17
CA PRO A 217 21.60 16.51 -13.29
C PRO A 217 22.42 17.82 -13.47
N PRO A 218 23.67 17.74 -13.94
CA PRO A 218 24.49 18.93 -14.21
C PRO A 218 24.13 19.55 -15.59
N VAL A 219 22.97 20.21 -15.68
CA VAL A 219 22.42 20.76 -16.93
C VAL A 219 22.47 22.31 -17.00
N GLY A 220 23.14 22.95 -16.04
CA GLY A 220 23.19 24.42 -15.97
C GLY A 220 22.01 25.01 -15.22
N LEU A 221 21.54 26.16 -15.63
CA LEU A 221 20.43 26.87 -15.03
C LEU A 221 19.12 26.14 -15.34
N MET A 222 18.41 25.72 -14.30
CA MET A 222 17.18 24.96 -14.41
C MET A 222 16.07 25.59 -13.58
N ARG A 223 14.86 25.67 -14.14
CA ARG A 223 13.66 26.06 -13.41
C ARG A 223 13.05 24.83 -12.75
N ILE A 224 12.94 24.87 -11.43
CA ILE A 224 12.24 23.86 -10.64
C ILE A 224 10.90 24.44 -10.22
N LYS A 225 9.87 23.63 -10.33
CA LYS A 225 8.52 23.91 -9.85
C LYS A 225 8.15 22.92 -8.76
N ASP A 226 7.77 23.42 -7.61
CA ASP A 226 7.17 22.62 -6.55
C ASP A 226 5.80 22.15 -7.01
N ALA A 227 5.57 20.83 -7.00
CA ALA A 227 4.38 20.22 -7.54
C ALA A 227 3.12 20.48 -6.68
N GLU A 228 3.30 20.72 -5.38
CA GLU A 228 2.22 20.95 -4.42
C GLU A 228 1.83 22.43 -4.32
N THR A 229 2.82 23.30 -4.20
CA THR A 229 2.60 24.75 -4.01
C THR A 229 2.56 25.53 -5.31
N GLY A 230 3.11 24.96 -6.39
CA GLY A 230 3.31 25.63 -7.66
C GLY A 230 4.43 26.66 -7.66
N HIS A 231 5.15 26.83 -6.53
CA HIS A 231 6.27 27.77 -6.44
C HIS A 231 7.39 27.41 -7.42
N GLU A 232 7.89 28.39 -8.13
CA GLU A 232 8.94 28.22 -9.12
C GLU A 232 10.20 28.94 -8.67
N GLN A 233 11.34 28.27 -8.83
CA GLN A 233 12.66 28.87 -8.57
C GLN A 233 13.69 28.43 -9.60
N TRP A 234 14.65 29.32 -9.89
CA TRP A 234 15.78 29.00 -10.72
C TRP A 234 16.95 28.53 -9.86
N ILE A 235 17.53 27.40 -10.25
CA ILE A 235 18.74 26.88 -9.61
C ILE A 235 19.82 26.60 -10.65
N ASP A 236 21.06 26.91 -10.31
CA ASP A 236 22.20 26.55 -11.15
C ASP A 236 22.72 25.17 -10.77
N THR A 237 22.35 24.19 -11.58
CA THR A 237 22.78 22.80 -11.39
C THR A 237 24.19 22.51 -11.94
N SER A 238 24.90 23.47 -12.58
CA SER A 238 26.30 23.32 -12.91
C SER A 238 27.16 23.38 -11.64
N SER A 239 26.72 24.11 -10.63
CA SER A 239 27.37 24.22 -9.32
C SER A 239 27.41 22.89 -8.58
N LYS A 240 28.59 22.38 -8.27
CA LYS A 240 28.77 21.17 -7.43
C LYS A 240 28.22 21.37 -6.02
N ALA A 241 28.30 22.59 -5.47
CA ALA A 241 27.80 22.91 -4.14
C ALA A 241 26.26 22.76 -4.07
N VAL A 242 25.55 23.29 -5.09
CA VAL A 242 24.10 23.19 -5.19
C VAL A 242 23.66 21.71 -5.26
N ARG A 243 24.27 20.92 -6.13
CA ARG A 243 23.95 19.49 -6.25
C ARG A 243 24.26 18.70 -4.98
N ARG A 244 25.37 19.06 -4.28
CA ARG A 244 25.71 18.44 -2.99
C ARG A 244 24.68 18.77 -1.92
N ALA A 245 24.33 20.05 -1.77
CA ALA A 245 23.32 20.49 -0.80
C ALA A 245 21.97 19.78 -1.02
N HIS A 246 21.55 19.64 -2.27
CA HIS A 246 20.34 18.90 -2.62
C HIS A 246 20.42 17.41 -2.24
N ARG A 247 21.55 16.76 -2.51
CA ARG A 247 21.78 15.36 -2.15
C ARG A 247 21.79 15.17 -0.62
N ASP A 248 22.45 16.08 0.10
CA ASP A 248 22.52 16.04 1.56
C ASP A 248 21.11 16.20 2.17
N TRP A 249 20.29 17.12 1.61
CA TRP A 249 18.88 17.26 1.97
C TRP A 249 18.10 15.96 1.74
N TRP A 250 18.28 15.30 0.59
CA TRP A 250 17.60 14.04 0.30
C TRP A 250 18.01 12.93 1.28
N ILE A 251 19.31 12.79 1.55
CA ILE A 251 19.84 11.80 2.51
C ILE A 251 19.22 12.03 3.90
N GLN A 252 19.17 13.28 4.34
CA GLN A 252 18.53 13.63 5.62
C GLN A 252 17.06 13.23 5.64
N LYS A 253 16.31 13.57 4.61
CA LYS A 253 14.88 13.18 4.50
C LYS A 253 14.67 11.67 4.51
N GLN A 254 15.51 10.91 3.80
CA GLN A 254 15.45 9.45 3.82
C GLN A 254 15.78 8.87 5.21
N THR A 255 16.72 9.46 5.90
CA THR A 255 17.10 9.05 7.28
C THR A 255 15.93 9.30 8.23
N GLU A 256 15.34 10.50 8.21
CA GLU A 256 14.16 10.85 9.02
C GLU A 256 12.97 9.93 8.74
N LEU A 257 12.73 9.58 7.46
CA LEU A 257 11.66 8.70 7.03
C LEU A 257 11.88 7.27 7.53
N ASN A 258 13.08 6.72 7.34
CA ASN A 258 13.45 5.38 7.81
C ASN A 258 13.37 5.28 9.35
N ASP A 259 13.80 6.31 10.05
CA ASP A 259 13.65 6.43 11.51
C ASP A 259 12.17 6.41 11.91
N THR A 260 11.31 7.09 11.18
CA THR A 260 9.87 7.13 11.42
C THR A 260 9.26 5.73 11.25
N PHE A 261 9.58 5.01 10.18
CA PHE A 261 9.11 3.65 9.96
C PHE A 261 9.61 2.69 11.02
N THR A 262 10.90 2.72 11.35
CA THR A 262 11.52 1.86 12.36
C THR A 262 10.89 2.10 13.75
N LYS A 263 10.75 3.35 14.17
CA LYS A 263 10.15 3.71 15.47
C LYS A 263 8.65 3.40 15.55
N SER A 264 7.97 3.32 14.41
CA SER A 264 6.55 2.94 14.32
C SER A 264 6.35 1.44 14.08
N ASN A 265 7.44 0.65 14.00
CA ASN A 265 7.43 -0.79 13.67
C ASN A 265 6.66 -1.08 12.38
N VAL A 266 6.91 -0.28 11.34
CA VAL A 266 6.28 -0.38 10.01
C VAL A 266 7.30 -0.88 9.01
N ASP A 267 6.95 -1.95 8.30
CA ASP A 267 7.77 -2.44 7.20
C ASP A 267 7.68 -1.48 6.02
N ALA A 268 8.83 -1.15 5.46
CA ALA A 268 8.91 -0.20 4.36
C ALA A 268 9.81 -0.71 3.24
N VAL A 269 9.47 -0.33 2.02
CA VAL A 269 10.33 -0.50 0.86
C VAL A 269 10.29 0.75 -0.02
N SER A 270 11.45 1.15 -0.50
CA SER A 270 11.60 2.29 -1.42
C SER A 270 11.88 1.77 -2.83
N VAL A 271 11.11 2.25 -3.80
CA VAL A 271 11.21 1.86 -5.21
C VAL A 271 11.41 3.09 -6.07
N ARG A 272 12.45 3.08 -6.87
CA ARG A 272 12.73 4.15 -7.82
C ARG A 272 12.01 3.88 -9.14
N THR A 273 11.50 4.92 -9.81
CA THR A 273 10.71 4.81 -11.06
C THR A 273 11.45 4.10 -12.20
N ASP A 274 12.76 3.99 -12.16
CA ASP A 274 13.57 3.26 -13.14
C ASP A 274 13.92 1.82 -12.73
N GLN A 275 13.52 1.37 -11.54
CA GLN A 275 13.79 0.04 -10.99
C GLN A 275 12.61 -0.93 -11.20
N ASP A 276 12.90 -2.21 -10.99
CA ASP A 276 11.88 -3.27 -10.98
C ASP A 276 11.22 -3.37 -9.60
N TYR A 277 9.97 -2.89 -9.52
CA TYR A 277 9.20 -2.92 -8.28
C TYR A 277 8.83 -4.34 -7.83
N VAL A 278 8.73 -5.30 -8.75
CA VAL A 278 8.36 -6.69 -8.42
C VAL A 278 9.41 -7.30 -7.51
N LYS A 279 10.68 -7.12 -7.86
CA LYS A 279 11.80 -7.61 -7.05
C LYS A 279 11.81 -6.96 -5.65
N ALA A 280 11.48 -5.68 -5.57
CA ALA A 280 11.41 -4.94 -4.30
C ALA A 280 10.28 -5.48 -3.40
N LEU A 281 9.09 -5.73 -3.97
CA LEU A 281 7.96 -6.32 -3.24
C LEU A 281 8.24 -7.77 -2.80
N LEU A 282 8.84 -8.60 -3.66
CA LEU A 282 9.22 -9.97 -3.30
C LEU A 282 10.20 -10.00 -2.13
N ASN A 283 11.19 -9.10 -2.12
CA ASN A 283 12.13 -8.97 -1.01
C ASN A 283 11.44 -8.51 0.29
N LEU A 284 10.47 -7.60 0.19
CA LEU A 284 9.67 -7.18 1.33
C LEU A 284 8.88 -8.35 1.93
N PHE A 285 8.21 -9.13 1.09
CA PHE A 285 7.41 -10.27 1.55
C PHE A 285 8.29 -11.39 2.13
N ALA A 286 9.44 -11.64 1.53
CA ALA A 286 10.39 -12.65 2.05
C ALA A 286 10.95 -12.28 3.44
N LYS A 287 11.07 -10.99 3.78
CA LYS A 287 11.50 -10.55 5.12
C LYS A 287 10.42 -10.73 6.19
N ARG A 288 9.16 -10.83 5.79
CA ARG A 288 8.01 -11.00 6.70
C ARG A 288 7.66 -12.46 6.99
N ASN A 289 8.16 -13.36 6.17
CA ASN A 289 8.06 -14.83 6.37
C ASN A 289 9.09 -15.31 7.39
#